data_b4453e406a42e598179e6cd28c3daed1
#
_entry.id   b4453e406a42e598179e6cd28c3daed1
#
_cell.length_a   1.000
_cell.length_b   1.000
_cell.length_c   1.000
_cell.angle_alpha   90.00
_cell.angle_beta   90.00
_cell.angle_gamma   90.00
#
_symmetry.space_group_name_H-M   'P 1'
#
loop_
_entity.id
_entity.type
_entity.pdbx_description
1 polymer ?
#
loop_
_entity_poly.entity_id
_entity_poly.type
_entity_poly.pdbx_seq_one_letter_code
_entity_poly.pdbx_strand_id
1 'polypeptide(L)'
;MSLRILPLPLVISLALFSSAFAEEKPLTSVHDFTVKNIAGEEVKLADYKGKILLIVNVASECGVTAQYETLQALYEVLKDRDFVVMGFPSNEFGGQEPGTNEEIATFCKTEYAVTFPMFSKIETNGKKQAPLFKYLTTAKNPDKDGAVGWNFEKFLVGKDGKLIRRFGSSDEPDGPEIIAAIKVALADK
;
A
#
# COMPACT_ATOMS: atom_id res chain seq x y z
N MET A 1 -50.50 68.55 10.55
CA MET A 1 -49.71 67.64 11.45
C MET A 1 -49.13 66.53 10.58
N SER A 2 -47.87 66.69 10.12
CA SER A 2 -47.20 65.69 9.24
C SER A 2 -46.33 64.78 10.09
N LEU A 3 -46.67 63.51 10.11
CA LEU A 3 -45.93 62.48 10.82
C LEU A 3 -44.78 62.04 9.93
N ARG A 4 -43.52 62.32 10.36
CA ARG A 4 -42.30 61.87 9.70
C ARG A 4 -41.96 60.50 10.25
N ILE A 5 -42.03 59.46 9.39
CA ILE A 5 -41.58 58.12 9.66
C ILE A 5 -40.06 58.05 9.37
N LEU A 6 -39.24 57.83 10.41
CA LEU A 6 -37.80 57.56 10.24
C LEU A 6 -37.62 56.11 9.80
N PRO A 7 -36.75 55.81 8.82
CA PRO A 7 -36.40 54.46 8.48
C PRO A 7 -35.42 53.87 9.49
N LEU A 8 -35.73 52.67 10.01
CA LEU A 8 -34.91 51.87 10.86
C LEU A 8 -33.74 51.24 10.03
N PRO A 9 -32.51 51.30 10.45
CA PRO A 9 -31.43 50.65 9.69
C PRO A 9 -31.48 49.15 9.85
N LEU A 10 -31.55 48.44 8.70
CA LEU A 10 -31.44 46.98 8.62
C LEU A 10 -29.98 46.57 8.85
N VAL A 11 -29.64 46.06 10.03
CA VAL A 11 -28.32 45.50 10.34
C VAL A 11 -28.26 44.09 9.72
N ILE A 12 -27.62 43.96 8.57
CA ILE A 12 -27.31 42.66 7.97
C ILE A 12 -26.07 42.12 8.71
N SER A 13 -26.30 41.15 9.61
CA SER A 13 -25.23 40.41 10.28
C SER A 13 -24.66 39.39 9.31
N LEU A 14 -23.48 39.67 8.75
CA LEU A 14 -22.73 38.75 7.87
C LEU A 14 -22.04 37.71 8.78
N ALA A 15 -22.68 36.55 8.92
CA ALA A 15 -22.08 35.40 9.57
C ALA A 15 -20.94 34.84 8.71
N LEU A 16 -19.70 35.12 9.10
CA LEU A 16 -18.52 34.51 8.53
C LEU A 16 -18.50 33.02 8.93
N PHE A 17 -18.94 32.15 8.02
CA PHE A 17 -18.67 30.71 8.12
C PHE A 17 -17.18 30.49 7.85
N SER A 18 -16.39 30.43 8.91
CA SER A 18 -15.02 29.93 8.86
C SER A 18 -15.09 28.43 8.68
N SER A 19 -14.98 27.95 7.44
CA SER A 19 -14.73 26.53 7.17
C SER A 19 -13.29 26.23 7.63
N ALA A 20 -13.17 25.62 8.82
CA ALA A 20 -11.91 25.04 9.25
C ALA A 20 -11.58 23.90 8.26
N PHE A 21 -10.72 24.17 7.29
CA PHE A 21 -10.01 23.11 6.56
C PHE A 21 -9.17 22.38 7.60
N ALA A 22 -9.57 21.16 7.95
CA ALA A 22 -8.71 20.27 8.70
C ALA A 22 -7.47 20.04 7.82
N GLU A 23 -6.33 20.53 8.30
CA GLU A 23 -5.03 20.28 7.68
C GLU A 23 -4.80 18.76 7.70
N GLU A 24 -4.92 18.10 6.55
CA GLU A 24 -4.66 16.66 6.47
C GLU A 24 -3.21 16.41 6.88
N LYS A 25 -3.05 15.64 7.95
CA LYS A 25 -1.72 15.21 8.42
C LYS A 25 -0.97 14.53 7.26
N PRO A 26 0.26 14.98 6.95
CA PRO A 26 1.03 14.35 5.88
C PRO A 26 1.22 12.85 6.18
N LEU A 27 0.92 12.01 5.19
CA LEU A 27 1.14 10.56 5.26
C LEU A 27 2.65 10.29 5.24
N THR A 28 3.18 9.81 6.34
CA THR A 28 4.64 9.64 6.55
C THR A 28 5.04 8.19 6.77
N SER A 29 4.08 7.29 6.80
CA SER A 29 4.27 5.88 7.15
C SER A 29 3.24 5.02 6.42
N VAL A 30 3.60 3.79 6.09
CA VAL A 30 2.66 2.77 5.60
C VAL A 30 1.50 2.57 6.57
N HIS A 31 1.72 2.76 7.85
CA HIS A 31 0.69 2.62 8.89
C HIS A 31 -0.41 3.71 8.85
N ASP A 32 -0.23 4.75 8.06
CA ASP A 32 -1.23 5.82 7.90
C ASP A 32 -2.34 5.44 6.88
N PHE A 33 -2.20 4.29 6.18
CA PHE A 33 -3.12 3.88 5.13
C PHE A 33 -4.14 2.85 5.60
N THR A 34 -5.33 2.92 4.99
CA THR A 34 -6.35 1.87 5.01
C THR A 34 -6.48 1.34 3.57
N VAL A 35 -6.47 0.03 3.41
CA VAL A 35 -6.58 -0.68 2.14
C VAL A 35 -7.72 -1.70 2.20
N LYS A 36 -8.08 -2.32 1.08
CA LYS A 36 -9.05 -3.42 1.06
C LYS A 36 -8.33 -4.74 0.89
N ASN A 37 -8.66 -5.75 1.69
CA ASN A 37 -8.21 -7.10 1.46
C ASN A 37 -8.82 -7.68 0.17
N ILE A 38 -8.42 -8.89 -0.23
CA ILE A 38 -8.89 -9.53 -1.46
C ILE A 38 -10.41 -9.78 -1.46
N ALA A 39 -11.05 -9.87 -0.29
CA ALA A 39 -12.50 -9.98 -0.11
C ALA A 39 -13.23 -8.62 -0.12
N GLY A 40 -12.50 -7.50 -0.26
CA GLY A 40 -13.05 -6.15 -0.31
C GLY A 40 -13.28 -5.50 1.07
N GLU A 41 -12.86 -6.12 2.16
CA GLU A 41 -12.99 -5.60 3.52
C GLU A 41 -11.86 -4.60 3.84
N GLU A 42 -12.17 -3.56 4.60
CA GLU A 42 -11.19 -2.57 5.02
C GLU A 42 -10.18 -3.14 6.03
N VAL A 43 -8.90 -2.90 5.77
CA VAL A 43 -7.78 -3.27 6.62
C VAL A 43 -6.95 -2.02 6.91
N LYS A 44 -6.78 -1.69 8.18
CA LYS A 44 -5.90 -0.62 8.61
C LYS A 44 -4.48 -1.14 8.67
N LEU A 45 -3.56 -0.56 7.89
CA LEU A 45 -2.15 -0.97 7.95
C LEU A 45 -1.49 -0.60 9.30
N ALA A 46 -2.14 0.23 10.11
CA ALA A 46 -1.78 0.46 11.51
C ALA A 46 -1.80 -0.81 12.38
N ASP A 47 -2.60 -1.82 12.01
CA ASP A 47 -2.69 -3.10 12.72
C ASP A 47 -1.42 -3.96 12.56
N TYR A 48 -0.55 -3.57 11.63
CA TYR A 48 0.76 -4.19 11.38
C TYR A 48 1.94 -3.44 11.99
N LYS A 49 1.69 -2.46 12.87
CA LYS A 49 2.78 -1.75 13.59
C LYS A 49 3.67 -2.74 14.32
N GLY A 50 4.98 -2.49 14.28
CA GLY A 50 5.98 -3.36 14.89
C GLY A 50 6.38 -4.58 14.05
N LYS A 51 5.74 -4.76 12.88
CA LYS A 51 6.10 -5.84 11.94
C LYS A 51 6.91 -5.29 10.77
N ILE A 52 7.80 -6.10 10.26
CA ILE A 52 8.47 -5.90 8.97
C ILE A 52 7.51 -6.33 7.87
N LEU A 53 7.28 -5.47 6.87
CA LEU A 53 6.37 -5.78 5.78
C LEU A 53 7.15 -5.90 4.47
N LEU A 54 6.88 -6.97 3.71
CA LEU A 54 7.30 -7.10 2.32
C LEU A 54 6.08 -6.90 1.44
N ILE A 55 5.91 -5.69 0.94
CA ILE A 55 4.79 -5.31 0.06
C ILE A 55 5.20 -5.59 -1.38
N VAL A 56 4.37 -6.35 -2.11
CA VAL A 56 4.67 -6.80 -3.48
C VAL A 56 3.48 -6.55 -4.38
N ASN A 57 3.68 -5.90 -5.53
CA ASN A 57 2.66 -5.88 -6.58
C ASN A 57 2.74 -7.16 -7.41
N VAL A 58 1.65 -7.89 -7.49
CA VAL A 58 1.62 -9.25 -8.02
C VAL A 58 0.72 -9.39 -9.25
N ALA A 59 0.92 -10.47 -10.03
CA ALA A 59 0.09 -10.79 -11.18
C ALA A 59 0.09 -12.31 -11.45
N SER A 60 -1.06 -12.84 -11.90
CA SER A 60 -1.28 -14.28 -12.13
C SER A 60 -0.71 -14.79 -13.46
N GLU A 61 -0.52 -13.92 -14.47
CA GLU A 61 -0.13 -14.30 -15.84
C GLU A 61 1.24 -13.72 -16.26
N CYS A 62 2.13 -13.49 -15.30
CA CYS A 62 3.46 -12.93 -15.53
C CYS A 62 4.50 -14.06 -15.68
N GLY A 63 5.56 -13.80 -16.47
CA GLY A 63 6.68 -14.73 -16.60
C GLY A 63 7.40 -15.06 -15.29
N VAL A 64 7.24 -14.21 -14.25
CA VAL A 64 7.83 -14.42 -12.93
C VAL A 64 6.78 -14.74 -11.85
N THR A 65 5.58 -15.19 -12.23
CA THR A 65 4.51 -15.58 -11.31
C THR A 65 4.93 -16.69 -10.35
N ALA A 66 5.87 -17.54 -10.75
CA ALA A 66 6.47 -18.57 -9.88
C ALA A 66 7.08 -18.02 -8.59
N GLN A 67 7.38 -16.72 -8.51
CA GLN A 67 7.83 -16.08 -7.28
C GLN A 67 6.81 -16.16 -6.13
N TYR A 68 5.54 -16.47 -6.40
CA TYR A 68 4.56 -16.77 -5.34
C TYR A 68 5.02 -17.94 -4.45
N GLU A 69 5.64 -18.98 -5.01
CA GLU A 69 6.18 -20.12 -4.22
C GLU A 69 7.22 -19.63 -3.22
N THR A 70 8.16 -18.82 -3.70
CA THR A 70 9.26 -18.30 -2.87
C THR A 70 8.75 -17.31 -1.82
N LEU A 71 7.79 -16.44 -2.19
CA LEU A 71 7.12 -15.53 -1.25
C LEU A 71 6.38 -16.30 -0.15
N GLN A 72 5.67 -17.37 -0.53
CA GLN A 72 4.95 -18.22 0.43
C GLN A 72 5.92 -18.95 1.34
N ALA A 73 6.99 -19.54 0.82
CA ALA A 73 8.00 -20.20 1.62
C ALA A 73 8.68 -19.24 2.60
N LEU A 74 9.01 -18.03 2.15
CA LEU A 74 9.57 -16.98 3.01
C LEU A 74 8.59 -16.57 4.11
N TYR A 75 7.31 -16.41 3.78
CA TYR A 75 6.27 -16.08 4.75
C TYR A 75 6.13 -17.18 5.81
N GLU A 76 6.05 -18.46 5.40
CA GLU A 76 5.93 -19.58 6.35
C GLU A 76 7.08 -19.65 7.36
N VAL A 77 8.31 -19.37 6.91
CA VAL A 77 9.50 -19.37 7.78
C VAL A 77 9.52 -18.18 8.76
N LEU A 78 8.94 -17.04 8.38
CA LEU A 78 9.10 -15.79 9.11
C LEU A 78 7.83 -15.23 9.76
N LYS A 79 6.63 -15.76 9.48
CA LYS A 79 5.33 -15.23 9.95
C LYS A 79 5.23 -15.08 11.48
N ASP A 80 5.93 -15.95 12.23
CA ASP A 80 5.96 -15.94 13.70
C ASP A 80 7.11 -15.06 14.26
N ARG A 81 7.78 -14.30 13.39
CA ARG A 81 8.92 -13.44 13.72
C ARG A 81 8.70 -11.98 13.36
N ASP A 82 7.49 -11.47 13.55
CA ASP A 82 7.12 -10.09 13.20
C ASP A 82 7.39 -9.72 11.74
N PHE A 83 7.17 -10.66 10.82
CA PHE A 83 7.30 -10.47 9.38
C PHE A 83 6.02 -10.82 8.65
N VAL A 84 5.63 -10.00 7.67
CA VAL A 84 4.44 -10.22 6.85
C VAL A 84 4.76 -9.94 5.38
N VAL A 85 4.38 -10.86 4.49
CA VAL A 85 4.27 -10.61 3.05
C VAL A 85 2.87 -10.07 2.75
N MET A 86 2.78 -9.06 1.88
CA MET A 86 1.50 -8.45 1.46
C MET A 86 1.44 -8.38 -0.06
N GLY A 87 0.52 -9.14 -0.68
CA GLY A 87 0.34 -9.19 -2.13
C GLY A 87 -0.73 -8.21 -2.60
N PHE A 88 -0.38 -7.30 -3.50
CA PHE A 88 -1.28 -6.34 -4.12
C PHE A 88 -1.39 -6.61 -5.63
N PRO A 89 -2.45 -7.26 -6.12
CA PRO A 89 -2.63 -7.50 -7.55
C PRO A 89 -2.72 -6.21 -8.35
N SER A 90 -2.09 -6.17 -9.55
CA SER A 90 -2.13 -5.00 -10.44
C SER A 90 -2.12 -5.43 -11.90
N ASN A 91 -3.05 -4.88 -12.70
CA ASN A 91 -3.18 -5.21 -14.14
C ASN A 91 -2.46 -4.23 -15.07
N GLU A 92 -1.58 -3.37 -14.53
CA GLU A 92 -0.96 -2.28 -15.32
C GLU A 92 0.21 -2.75 -16.20
N PHE A 93 0.77 -3.92 -15.91
CA PHE A 93 1.96 -4.44 -16.58
C PHE A 93 1.58 -5.55 -17.58
N GLY A 94 1.37 -5.16 -18.82
CA GLY A 94 1.02 -6.08 -19.89
C GLY A 94 -0.36 -6.72 -19.79
N GLY A 95 -1.25 -6.22 -18.91
CA GLY A 95 -2.56 -6.80 -18.70
C GLY A 95 -2.52 -8.19 -18.05
N GLN A 96 -1.46 -8.48 -17.28
CA GLN A 96 -1.15 -9.80 -16.73
C GLN A 96 -1.87 -10.14 -15.41
N GLU A 97 -2.85 -9.32 -15.01
CA GLU A 97 -3.76 -9.60 -13.88
C GLU A 97 -5.22 -9.29 -14.27
N PRO A 98 -5.79 -9.98 -15.29
CA PRO A 98 -7.12 -9.65 -15.81
C PRO A 98 -8.26 -10.05 -14.87
N GLY A 99 -8.04 -11.07 -14.04
CA GLY A 99 -9.06 -11.69 -13.17
C GLY A 99 -9.74 -10.73 -12.18
N THR A 100 -10.90 -11.12 -11.67
CA THR A 100 -11.54 -10.49 -10.50
C THR A 100 -10.76 -10.81 -9.22
N ASN A 101 -11.06 -10.12 -8.12
CA ASN A 101 -10.44 -10.43 -6.84
C ASN A 101 -10.69 -11.88 -6.40
N GLU A 102 -11.88 -12.42 -6.66
CA GLU A 102 -12.28 -13.80 -6.34
C GLU A 102 -11.48 -14.83 -7.16
N GLU A 103 -11.29 -14.55 -8.45
CA GLU A 103 -10.49 -15.41 -9.34
C GLU A 103 -9.02 -15.39 -8.93
N ILE A 104 -8.47 -14.21 -8.62
CA ILE A 104 -7.10 -14.05 -8.12
C ILE A 104 -6.90 -14.79 -6.80
N ALA A 105 -7.83 -14.64 -5.83
CA ALA A 105 -7.77 -15.33 -4.54
C ALA A 105 -7.78 -16.86 -4.73
N THR A 106 -8.63 -17.34 -5.64
CA THR A 106 -8.70 -18.77 -5.98
C THR A 106 -7.39 -19.24 -6.60
N PHE A 107 -6.88 -18.53 -7.62
CA PHE A 107 -5.61 -18.83 -8.26
C PHE A 107 -4.45 -18.92 -7.27
N CYS A 108 -4.26 -17.88 -6.45
CA CYS A 108 -3.18 -17.84 -5.46
C CYS A 108 -3.27 -19.02 -4.47
N LYS A 109 -4.49 -19.39 -4.04
CA LYS A 109 -4.71 -20.49 -3.12
C LYS A 109 -4.47 -21.85 -3.76
N THR A 110 -4.98 -22.08 -4.99
CA THR A 110 -4.94 -23.42 -5.62
C THR A 110 -3.59 -23.70 -6.26
N GLU A 111 -2.97 -22.74 -6.91
CA GLU A 111 -1.73 -22.94 -7.65
C GLU A 111 -0.48 -22.80 -6.76
N TYR A 112 -0.54 -21.90 -5.75
CA TYR A 112 0.64 -21.56 -4.94
C TYR A 112 0.44 -21.74 -3.43
N ALA A 113 -0.73 -22.23 -2.99
CA ALA A 113 -1.08 -22.40 -1.57
C ALA A 113 -0.83 -21.12 -0.73
N VAL A 114 -1.03 -19.94 -1.32
CA VAL A 114 -0.78 -18.64 -0.67
C VAL A 114 -1.63 -18.51 0.59
N THR A 115 -0.97 -18.20 1.71
CA THR A 115 -1.58 -17.94 3.01
C THR A 115 -1.25 -16.55 3.57
N PHE A 116 -0.31 -15.84 2.96
CA PHE A 116 -0.05 -14.45 3.34
C PHE A 116 -1.19 -13.52 2.89
N PRO A 117 -1.35 -12.35 3.54
CA PRO A 117 -2.39 -11.39 3.19
C PRO A 117 -2.36 -10.96 1.73
N MET A 118 -3.49 -11.19 1.04
CA MET A 118 -3.75 -10.68 -0.30
C MET A 118 -4.75 -9.52 -0.23
N PHE A 119 -4.52 -8.50 -1.05
CA PHE A 119 -5.33 -7.30 -1.10
C PHE A 119 -6.09 -7.17 -2.41
N SER A 120 -7.09 -6.29 -2.45
CA SER A 120 -7.86 -6.01 -3.66
C SER A 120 -6.96 -5.44 -4.75
N LYS A 121 -7.28 -5.74 -6.01
CA LYS A 121 -6.57 -5.21 -7.17
C LYS A 121 -6.56 -3.69 -7.16
N ILE A 122 -5.40 -3.11 -7.42
CA ILE A 122 -5.14 -1.66 -7.36
C ILE A 122 -4.34 -1.18 -8.56
N GLU A 123 -4.28 0.14 -8.73
CA GLU A 123 -3.35 0.79 -9.65
C GLU A 123 -2.09 1.24 -8.89
N THR A 124 -0.93 0.78 -9.36
CA THR A 124 0.38 1.07 -8.74
C THR A 124 1.05 2.30 -9.32
N ASN A 125 0.57 2.79 -10.49
CA ASN A 125 1.11 3.93 -11.23
C ASN A 125 0.00 4.85 -11.77
N GLY A 126 0.42 5.94 -12.42
CA GLY A 126 -0.46 6.80 -13.21
C GLY A 126 -1.40 7.68 -12.40
N LYS A 127 -2.46 8.18 -13.08
CA LYS A 127 -3.37 9.18 -12.49
C LYS A 127 -4.25 8.62 -11.37
N LYS A 128 -4.49 7.31 -11.37
CA LYS A 128 -5.31 6.62 -10.37
C LYS A 128 -4.46 5.79 -9.39
N GLN A 129 -3.16 6.05 -9.37
CA GLN A 129 -2.25 5.38 -8.45
C GLN A 129 -2.79 5.39 -7.02
N ALA A 130 -2.85 4.21 -6.41
CA ALA A 130 -3.30 4.05 -5.03
C ALA A 130 -2.40 4.86 -4.07
N PRO A 131 -2.97 5.54 -3.06
CA PRO A 131 -2.20 6.38 -2.13
C PRO A 131 -1.02 5.67 -1.46
N LEU A 132 -1.18 4.39 -1.09
CA LEU A 132 -0.09 3.56 -0.56
C LEU A 132 1.08 3.46 -1.54
N PHE A 133 0.81 3.16 -2.82
CA PHE A 133 1.86 3.03 -3.82
C PHE A 133 2.46 4.39 -4.21
N LYS A 134 1.67 5.45 -4.14
CA LYS A 134 2.22 6.81 -4.28
C LYS A 134 3.24 7.11 -3.17
N TYR A 135 2.94 6.75 -1.93
CA TYR A 135 3.89 6.87 -0.83
C TYR A 135 5.14 6.00 -1.08
N LEU A 136 4.98 4.71 -1.37
CA LEU A 136 6.09 3.78 -1.57
C LEU A 136 7.03 4.17 -2.72
N THR A 137 6.49 4.75 -3.79
CA THR A 137 7.26 5.15 -4.98
C THR A 137 7.94 6.52 -4.84
N THR A 138 7.58 7.30 -3.81
CA THR A 138 8.16 8.62 -3.52
C THR A 138 8.95 8.66 -2.21
N ALA A 139 8.80 7.64 -1.36
CA ALA A 139 9.54 7.53 -0.11
C ALA A 139 11.03 7.34 -0.38
N LYS A 140 11.86 8.12 0.34
CA LYS A 140 13.32 8.04 0.21
C LYS A 140 13.81 6.64 0.60
N ASN A 141 14.61 6.04 -0.26
CA ASN A 141 15.25 4.74 -0.05
C ASN A 141 16.62 4.72 -0.78
N PRO A 142 17.52 3.75 -0.50
CA PRO A 142 18.84 3.70 -1.12
C PRO A 142 18.86 3.12 -2.54
N ASP A 143 17.77 2.51 -3.03
CA ASP A 143 17.78 1.71 -4.25
C ASP A 143 17.32 2.51 -5.49
N LYS A 144 16.05 2.93 -5.51
CA LYS A 144 15.51 3.72 -6.63
C LYS A 144 14.25 4.49 -6.25
N ASP A 145 14.03 5.58 -6.95
CA ASP A 145 12.80 6.39 -6.90
C ASP A 145 11.91 6.13 -8.14
N GLY A 146 10.70 6.66 -8.10
CA GLY A 146 9.79 6.72 -9.24
C GLY A 146 8.85 5.53 -9.37
N ALA A 147 8.18 5.45 -10.51
CA ALA A 147 7.11 4.50 -10.78
C ALA A 147 7.53 3.04 -10.59
N VAL A 148 6.57 2.18 -10.28
CA VAL A 148 6.74 0.72 -10.29
C VAL A 148 7.09 0.30 -11.72
N GLY A 149 8.18 -0.47 -11.88
CA GLY A 149 8.71 -0.83 -13.19
C GLY A 149 8.03 -2.03 -13.83
N TRP A 150 7.65 -3.02 -13.05
CA TRP A 150 7.02 -4.26 -13.52
C TRP A 150 6.30 -5.00 -12.39
N ASN A 151 5.62 -6.11 -12.70
CA ASN A 151 5.07 -7.03 -11.70
C ASN A 151 6.16 -7.57 -10.77
N PHE A 152 5.79 -7.93 -9.57
CA PHE A 152 6.68 -8.49 -8.53
C PHE A 152 7.83 -7.56 -8.13
N GLU A 153 7.62 -6.27 -8.12
CA GLU A 153 8.50 -5.34 -7.44
C GLU A 153 8.22 -5.39 -5.93
N LYS A 154 9.27 -5.38 -5.11
CA LYS A 154 9.17 -5.58 -3.66
C LYS A 154 9.60 -4.32 -2.93
N PHE A 155 8.81 -3.97 -1.90
CA PHE A 155 9.03 -2.84 -1.00
C PHE A 155 9.17 -3.37 0.42
N LEU A 156 10.38 -3.33 0.97
CA LEU A 156 10.65 -3.72 2.36
C LEU A 156 10.42 -2.53 3.28
N VAL A 157 9.52 -2.70 4.23
CA VAL A 157 9.06 -1.65 5.16
C VAL A 157 9.43 -2.05 6.59
N GLY A 158 9.94 -1.10 7.36
CA GLY A 158 10.36 -1.28 8.74
C GLY A 158 9.20 -1.34 9.73
N LYS A 159 9.51 -1.68 10.98
CA LYS A 159 8.56 -1.72 12.12
C LYS A 159 7.87 -0.37 12.37
N ASP A 160 8.50 0.73 11.99
CA ASP A 160 7.97 2.11 12.06
C ASP A 160 7.10 2.49 10.84
N GLY A 161 6.94 1.58 9.88
CA GLY A 161 6.19 1.78 8.65
C GLY A 161 6.90 2.60 7.58
N LYS A 162 8.20 2.85 7.71
CA LYS A 162 8.98 3.54 6.68
C LYS A 162 9.58 2.55 5.69
N LEU A 163 9.66 2.96 4.43
CA LEU A 163 10.35 2.20 3.38
C LEU A 163 11.85 2.11 3.71
N ILE A 164 12.39 0.88 3.74
CA ILE A 164 13.82 0.60 3.98
C ILE A 164 14.53 0.33 2.66
N ARG A 165 13.99 -0.57 1.83
CA ARG A 165 14.58 -1.03 0.58
C ARG A 165 13.51 -1.25 -0.47
N ARG A 166 13.93 -1.19 -1.74
CA ARG A 166 13.10 -1.46 -2.89
C ARG A 166 13.84 -2.35 -3.88
N PHE A 167 13.25 -3.50 -4.24
CA PHE A 167 13.86 -4.50 -5.10
C PHE A 167 13.07 -4.64 -6.40
N GLY A 168 13.76 -4.93 -7.50
CA GLY A 168 13.17 -5.07 -8.81
C GLY A 168 12.34 -6.36 -8.97
N SER A 169 11.69 -6.47 -10.12
CA SER A 169 10.89 -7.63 -10.50
C SER A 169 11.70 -8.93 -10.55
N SER A 170 12.93 -8.87 -11.08
CA SER A 170 13.82 -10.02 -11.25
C SER A 170 14.56 -10.45 -9.97
N ASP A 171 14.48 -9.64 -8.91
CA ASP A 171 15.15 -10.00 -7.65
C ASP A 171 14.31 -11.07 -6.95
N GLU A 172 14.87 -12.28 -6.83
CA GLU A 172 14.17 -13.40 -6.20
C GLU A 172 13.91 -13.12 -4.72
N PRO A 173 12.69 -13.44 -4.19
CA PRO A 173 12.33 -13.15 -2.79
C PRO A 173 13.25 -13.80 -1.75
N ASP A 174 13.88 -14.92 -2.07
CA ASP A 174 14.89 -15.61 -1.25
C ASP A 174 16.33 -15.25 -1.65
N GLY A 175 16.50 -14.29 -2.56
CA GLY A 175 17.80 -13.80 -2.99
C GLY A 175 18.63 -13.23 -1.83
N PRO A 176 19.96 -13.32 -1.89
CA PRO A 176 20.83 -12.96 -0.78
C PRO A 176 20.64 -11.52 -0.30
N GLU A 177 20.35 -10.59 -1.20
CA GLU A 177 20.15 -9.17 -0.87
C GLU A 177 18.86 -8.94 -0.09
N ILE A 178 17.74 -9.55 -0.52
CA ILE A 178 16.44 -9.44 0.16
C ILE A 178 16.54 -10.10 1.53
N ILE A 179 17.10 -11.31 1.61
CA ILE A 179 17.29 -12.03 2.88
C ILE A 179 18.19 -11.26 3.85
N ALA A 180 19.27 -10.66 3.37
CA ALA A 180 20.14 -9.83 4.21
C ALA A 180 19.40 -8.59 4.75
N ALA A 181 18.66 -7.90 3.89
CA ALA A 181 17.86 -6.73 4.28
C ALA A 181 16.78 -7.08 5.33
N ILE A 182 16.06 -8.19 5.12
CA ILE A 182 15.06 -8.68 6.08
C ILE A 182 15.70 -9.02 7.44
N LYS A 183 16.85 -9.70 7.45
CA LYS A 183 17.58 -10.03 8.69
C LYS A 183 17.99 -8.79 9.47
N VAL A 184 18.49 -7.76 8.77
CA VAL A 184 18.84 -6.47 9.38
C VAL A 184 17.60 -5.82 9.98
N ALA A 185 16.52 -5.70 9.19
CA ALA A 185 15.27 -5.09 9.64
C ALA A 185 14.63 -5.80 10.85
N LEU A 186 14.70 -7.13 10.91
CA LEU A 186 14.20 -7.91 12.05
C LEU A 186 15.04 -7.71 13.32
N ALA A 187 16.34 -7.45 13.17
CA ALA A 187 17.25 -7.23 14.30
C ALA A 187 17.11 -5.83 14.92
N ASP A 188 16.59 -4.84 14.16
CA ASP A 188 16.32 -3.50 14.67
C ASP A 188 15.20 -3.53 15.72
N LYS A 189 15.48 -2.85 16.88
CA LYS A 189 14.60 -2.84 18.06
C LYS A 189 13.53 -1.75 17.97
#